data_21130c363a6baa5e66991f7671ea1dc7
#
_entry.id   21130c363a6baa5e66991f7671ea1dc7
#
_cell.length_a   1.000
_cell.length_b   1.000
_cell.length_c   1.000
_cell.angle_alpha   90.00
_cell.angle_beta   90.00
_cell.angle_gamma   90.00
#
_symmetry.space_group_name_H-M   'P 1'
#
loop_
_entity.id
_entity.type
_entity.pdbx_description
1 polymer ?
#
loop_
_entity_poly.entity_id
_entity_poly.type
_entity_poly.pdbx_seq_one_letter_code
_entity_poly.pdbx_strand_id
1 'polypeptide(L)'
;MNPNSTVILAPDSDRPVEIGNAQKLTIIAGPCQLESRAHAFDMAGALKEACKKLDVGLVYKTSFDKANRTSVSTARGIGLENALPIFADIRRQFGLPVLTDVHERDQCAAVAQAVDVLQIPAFLSRQTDLLVAAAHTGKCVNVKKGQFLSPWDMKNVIAKITGAGNANVLVTERGVSFGYNTLVSDMRSLPIMASFGAPVVFDATHSVQQPGGQGDKSGGDRTMVPYLARAAVAAGVACVFMEVHQDPDHAPSDGPNMVKLKDFPALLEQLVEIDAIVKR
;
A
#
# COMPACT_ATOMS: atom_id res chain seq x y z
N MET A 1 3.94 7.33 -22.71
CA MET A 1 5.18 6.54 -22.42
C MET A 1 4.82 5.22 -21.76
N ASN A 2 5.76 4.26 -21.68
CA ASN A 2 5.55 3.04 -20.92
C ASN A 2 5.83 3.29 -19.43
N PRO A 3 5.21 2.53 -18.51
CA PRO A 3 5.58 2.57 -17.10
C PRO A 3 6.99 2.02 -16.89
N ASN A 4 7.66 2.45 -15.82
CA ASN A 4 8.93 1.89 -15.41
C ASN A 4 8.72 0.48 -14.84
N SER A 5 9.49 -0.50 -15.32
CA SER A 5 9.45 -1.88 -14.80
C SER A 5 10.05 -2.01 -13.39
N THR A 6 10.86 -1.02 -12.99
CA THR A 6 11.39 -0.85 -11.64
C THR A 6 11.22 0.61 -11.24
N VAL A 7 10.57 0.84 -10.11
CA VAL A 7 10.45 2.16 -9.49
C VAL A 7 11.48 2.26 -8.38
N ILE A 8 12.25 3.35 -8.40
CA ILE A 8 13.28 3.62 -7.40
C ILE A 8 12.80 4.75 -6.50
N LEU A 9 12.70 4.48 -5.22
CA LEU A 9 12.38 5.46 -4.18
C LEU A 9 13.66 5.74 -3.41
N ALA A 10 14.16 6.95 -3.54
CA ALA A 10 15.35 7.42 -2.84
C ALA A 10 14.96 8.61 -1.96
N PRO A 11 14.43 8.39 -0.73
CA PRO A 11 14.32 9.44 0.24
C PRO A 11 15.72 9.82 0.72
N ASP A 12 15.84 10.71 1.68
CA ASP A 12 17.08 11.19 2.28
C ASP A 12 17.93 10.05 2.92
N SER A 13 18.22 9.00 2.15
CA SER A 13 18.86 7.75 2.55
C SER A 13 19.92 7.32 1.55
N ASP A 14 21.02 6.75 2.04
CA ASP A 14 22.08 6.15 1.23
C ASP A 14 21.64 4.83 0.54
N ARG A 15 20.46 4.32 0.87
CA ARG A 15 19.91 3.08 0.32
C ARG A 15 18.55 3.33 -0.32
N PRO A 16 18.48 3.43 -1.65
CA PRO A 16 17.21 3.51 -2.35
C PRO A 16 16.40 2.22 -2.18
N VAL A 17 15.07 2.33 -2.17
CA VAL A 17 14.15 1.19 -2.22
C VAL A 17 13.74 0.96 -3.66
N GLU A 18 14.04 -0.22 -4.19
CA GLU A 18 13.70 -0.61 -5.55
C GLU A 18 12.48 -1.54 -5.54
N ILE A 19 11.48 -1.19 -6.34
CA ILE A 19 10.23 -1.97 -6.46
C ILE A 19 10.09 -2.41 -7.91
N GLY A 20 10.22 -3.71 -8.16
CA GLY A 20 10.12 -4.28 -9.51
C GLY A 20 9.79 -5.77 -9.45
N ASN A 21 9.05 -6.28 -10.47
CA ASN A 21 8.62 -7.68 -10.47
C ASN A 21 9.80 -8.68 -10.54
N ALA A 22 10.95 -8.25 -11.05
CA ALA A 22 12.18 -9.05 -11.10
C ALA A 22 13.17 -8.70 -9.98
N GLN A 23 12.85 -7.72 -9.12
CA GLN A 23 13.69 -7.32 -7.99
C GLN A 23 13.32 -8.10 -6.73
N LYS A 24 14.22 -8.10 -5.72
CA LYS A 24 13.89 -8.63 -4.39
C LYS A 24 12.58 -8.05 -3.87
N LEU A 25 11.86 -8.84 -3.10
CA LEU A 25 10.61 -8.42 -2.46
C LEU A 25 10.80 -7.13 -1.68
N THR A 26 9.88 -6.19 -1.88
CA THR A 26 9.75 -4.98 -1.07
C THR A 26 8.48 -5.05 -0.23
N ILE A 27 8.46 -4.36 0.91
CA ILE A 27 7.30 -4.28 1.79
C ILE A 27 6.80 -2.84 1.86
N ILE A 28 5.48 -2.66 1.74
CA ILE A 28 4.79 -1.44 2.15
C ILE A 28 4.08 -1.78 3.45
N ALA A 29 4.46 -1.17 4.57
CA ALA A 29 3.85 -1.48 5.86
C ALA A 29 3.73 -0.27 6.80
N GLY A 30 2.74 -0.34 7.69
CA GLY A 30 2.47 0.66 8.73
C GLY A 30 1.04 0.57 9.23
N PRO A 31 0.63 1.41 10.19
CA PRO A 31 -0.73 1.39 10.72
C PRO A 31 -1.73 1.89 9.68
N CYS A 32 -2.95 1.39 9.77
CA CYS A 32 -4.04 1.79 8.87
C CYS A 32 -4.23 3.31 8.84
N GLN A 33 -4.25 3.92 10.02
CA GLN A 33 -4.48 5.35 10.24
C GLN A 33 -3.34 5.97 11.03
N LEU A 34 -2.97 7.20 10.70
CA LEU A 34 -2.05 8.01 11.50
C LEU A 34 -2.75 8.46 12.78
N GLU A 35 -2.33 7.91 13.91
CA GLU A 35 -2.95 8.14 15.21
C GLU A 35 -2.29 9.30 15.97
N SER A 36 -0.97 9.28 16.03
CA SER A 36 -0.14 10.33 16.65
C SER A 36 1.28 10.29 16.09
N ARG A 37 2.05 11.36 16.34
CA ARG A 37 3.47 11.41 16.00
C ARG A 37 4.25 10.30 16.73
N ALA A 38 4.05 10.13 18.02
CA ALA A 38 4.76 9.12 18.83
C ALA A 38 4.49 7.71 18.28
N HIS A 39 3.23 7.36 18.09
CA HIS A 39 2.83 6.06 17.52
C HIS A 39 3.44 5.81 16.13
N ALA A 40 3.42 6.82 15.26
CA ALA A 40 3.99 6.70 13.92
C ALA A 40 5.51 6.44 13.96
N PHE A 41 6.23 7.07 14.87
CA PHE A 41 7.66 6.89 15.06
C PHE A 41 8.01 5.51 15.64
N ASP A 42 7.27 5.05 16.64
CA ASP A 42 7.44 3.72 17.23
C ASP A 42 7.21 2.63 16.17
N MET A 43 6.13 2.76 15.40
CA MET A 43 5.83 1.81 14.33
C MET A 43 6.86 1.84 13.19
N ALA A 44 7.28 3.03 12.75
CA ALA A 44 8.30 3.16 11.70
C ALA A 44 9.64 2.55 12.14
N GLY A 45 10.07 2.79 13.38
CA GLY A 45 11.27 2.21 13.95
C GLY A 45 11.22 0.69 14.03
N ALA A 46 10.14 0.14 14.58
CA ALA A 46 9.97 -1.31 14.73
C ALA A 46 9.93 -2.04 13.37
N LEU A 47 9.19 -1.50 12.40
CA LEU A 47 9.11 -2.07 11.05
C LEU A 47 10.45 -1.99 10.32
N LYS A 48 11.16 -0.86 10.44
CA LYS A 48 12.51 -0.69 9.88
C LYS A 48 13.48 -1.74 10.40
N GLU A 49 13.51 -1.95 11.71
CA GLU A 49 14.40 -2.95 12.32
C GLU A 49 14.07 -4.38 11.88
N ALA A 50 12.78 -4.72 11.73
CA ALA A 50 12.38 -6.03 11.23
C ALA A 50 12.82 -6.25 9.77
N CYS A 51 12.59 -5.27 8.89
CA CYS A 51 12.97 -5.35 7.48
C CYS A 51 14.50 -5.34 7.29
N LYS A 52 15.23 -4.53 8.07
CA LYS A 52 16.70 -4.45 8.02
C LYS A 52 17.38 -5.78 8.32
N LYS A 53 16.85 -6.57 9.27
CA LYS A 53 17.41 -7.88 9.63
C LYS A 53 17.40 -8.87 8.46
N LEU A 54 16.47 -8.73 7.54
CA LEU A 54 16.28 -9.62 6.39
C LEU A 54 16.71 -8.97 5.06
N ASP A 55 17.34 -7.80 5.10
CA ASP A 55 17.75 -7.00 3.93
C ASP A 55 16.60 -6.75 2.94
N VAL A 56 15.43 -6.39 3.47
CA VAL A 56 14.19 -6.11 2.71
C VAL A 56 13.93 -4.61 2.65
N GLY A 57 13.61 -4.09 1.47
CA GLY A 57 13.18 -2.70 1.29
C GLY A 57 11.84 -2.44 1.98
N LEU A 58 11.73 -1.31 2.68
CA LEU A 58 10.51 -0.89 3.37
C LEU A 58 10.06 0.48 2.90
N VAL A 59 8.78 0.59 2.55
CA VAL A 59 8.04 1.85 2.40
C VAL A 59 7.10 1.96 3.59
N TYR A 60 7.26 3.00 4.41
CA TYR A 60 6.36 3.23 5.54
C TYR A 60 5.03 3.80 5.06
N LYS A 61 3.93 3.19 5.49
CA LYS A 61 2.57 3.61 5.07
C LYS A 61 1.72 3.97 6.27
N THR A 62 1.03 5.09 6.19
CA THR A 62 -0.12 5.38 7.04
C THR A 62 -1.00 6.43 6.37
N SER A 63 -2.30 6.47 6.70
CA SER A 63 -3.26 7.41 6.10
C SER A 63 -3.55 8.56 7.05
N PHE A 64 -3.50 9.80 6.54
CA PHE A 64 -3.85 11.00 7.33
C PHE A 64 -5.36 11.17 7.50
N ASP A 65 -6.14 10.57 6.60
CA ASP A 65 -7.60 10.61 6.59
C ASP A 65 -8.17 9.29 6.08
N LYS A 66 -9.30 8.88 6.61
CA LYS A 66 -10.13 7.78 6.13
C LYS A 66 -11.42 8.36 5.55
N ALA A 67 -11.31 8.91 4.32
CA ALA A 67 -12.38 9.65 3.66
C ALA A 67 -13.63 8.83 3.33
N ASN A 68 -13.51 7.51 3.26
CA ASN A 68 -14.59 6.57 2.88
C ASN A 68 -15.17 5.76 4.05
N ARG A 69 -15.20 6.33 5.26
CA ARG A 69 -15.82 5.67 6.42
C ARG A 69 -17.28 5.32 6.16
N THR A 70 -17.70 4.16 6.65
CA THR A 70 -19.10 3.72 6.60
C THR A 70 -20.00 4.62 7.43
N SER A 71 -19.54 5.08 8.60
CA SER A 71 -20.27 5.99 9.49
C SER A 71 -19.63 7.37 9.57
N VAL A 72 -20.45 8.41 9.52
CA VAL A 72 -20.02 9.82 9.69
C VAL A 72 -19.43 10.09 11.08
N SER A 73 -19.86 9.34 12.10
CA SER A 73 -19.37 9.50 13.48
C SER A 73 -18.02 8.86 13.75
N THR A 74 -17.48 8.08 12.82
CA THR A 74 -16.20 7.38 13.00
C THR A 74 -15.03 8.33 12.81
N ALA A 75 -14.01 8.23 13.66
CA ALA A 75 -12.79 9.03 13.56
C ALA A 75 -12.10 8.87 12.19
N ARG A 76 -11.81 9.97 11.53
CA ARG A 76 -11.23 10.00 10.19
C ARG A 76 -9.70 10.04 10.18
N GLY A 77 -9.06 10.52 11.23
CA GLY A 77 -7.62 10.71 11.32
C GLY A 77 -7.26 12.09 11.86
N ILE A 78 -5.98 12.44 11.78
CA ILE A 78 -5.47 13.73 12.31
C ILE A 78 -5.54 14.88 11.30
N GLY A 79 -5.91 14.58 10.05
CA GLY A 79 -6.00 15.54 8.95
C GLY A 79 -4.66 15.83 8.27
N LEU A 80 -4.75 16.43 7.08
CA LEU A 80 -3.61 16.64 6.20
C LEU A 80 -2.54 17.54 6.83
N GLU A 81 -2.93 18.71 7.33
CA GLU A 81 -1.98 19.72 7.85
C GLU A 81 -1.12 19.17 8.99
N ASN A 82 -1.73 18.39 9.90
CA ASN A 82 -1.01 17.78 11.02
C ASN A 82 -0.14 16.59 10.59
N ALA A 83 -0.49 15.91 9.51
CA ALA A 83 0.21 14.73 9.03
C ALA A 83 1.50 15.06 8.26
N LEU A 84 1.50 16.13 7.43
CA LEU A 84 2.63 16.47 6.57
C LEU A 84 3.97 16.61 7.33
N PRO A 85 4.06 17.32 8.48
CA PRO A 85 5.29 17.39 9.24
C PRO A 85 5.76 16.01 9.77
N ILE A 86 4.81 15.15 10.15
CA ILE A 86 5.12 13.80 10.66
C ILE A 86 5.73 12.94 9.55
N PHE A 87 5.16 12.97 8.35
CA PHE A 87 5.70 12.25 7.20
C PHE A 87 7.12 12.71 6.84
N ALA A 88 7.34 14.04 6.78
CA ALA A 88 8.66 14.60 6.52
C ALA A 88 9.69 14.18 7.58
N ASP A 89 9.29 14.16 8.84
CA ASP A 89 10.15 13.75 9.93
C ASP A 89 10.49 12.25 9.90
N ILE A 90 9.53 11.38 9.55
CA ILE A 90 9.80 9.94 9.36
C ILE A 90 10.83 9.73 8.25
N ARG A 91 10.69 10.42 7.10
CA ARG A 91 11.66 10.36 6.00
C ARG A 91 13.05 10.75 6.49
N ARG A 92 13.15 11.89 7.17
CA ARG A 92 14.44 12.42 7.65
C ARG A 92 15.08 11.55 8.73
N GLN A 93 14.29 11.12 9.74
CA GLN A 93 14.83 10.42 10.91
C GLN A 93 15.12 8.94 10.63
N PHE A 94 14.28 8.28 9.87
CA PHE A 94 14.44 6.85 9.58
C PHE A 94 15.03 6.57 8.20
N GLY A 95 15.12 7.55 7.32
CA GLY A 95 15.54 7.34 5.92
C GLY A 95 14.60 6.40 5.16
N LEU A 96 13.32 6.37 5.52
CA LEU A 96 12.31 5.52 4.89
C LEU A 96 11.50 6.31 3.85
N PRO A 97 11.25 5.75 2.67
CA PRO A 97 10.19 6.26 1.80
C PRO A 97 8.85 6.18 2.52
N VAL A 98 8.02 7.19 2.31
CA VAL A 98 6.68 7.28 2.91
C VAL A 98 5.60 7.23 1.84
N LEU A 99 4.53 6.50 2.13
CA LEU A 99 3.32 6.39 1.32
C LEU A 99 2.11 6.84 2.13
N THR A 100 1.24 7.65 1.54
CA THR A 100 -0.08 7.97 2.09
C THR A 100 -1.14 8.05 1.00
N ASP A 101 -2.42 7.89 1.38
CA ASP A 101 -3.54 8.05 0.46
C ASP A 101 -3.80 9.52 0.13
N VAL A 102 -4.28 9.78 -1.10
CA VAL A 102 -4.88 11.06 -1.51
C VAL A 102 -6.30 10.81 -2.01
N HIS A 103 -7.22 11.70 -1.70
CA HIS A 103 -8.64 11.54 -2.00
C HIS A 103 -9.17 12.61 -2.96
N GLU A 104 -8.55 13.80 -2.96
CA GLU A 104 -8.91 14.95 -3.75
C GLU A 104 -7.70 15.48 -4.53
N ARG A 105 -7.94 16.07 -5.69
CA ARG A 105 -6.89 16.62 -6.56
C ARG A 105 -6.00 17.63 -5.85
N ASP A 106 -6.62 18.49 -5.07
CA ASP A 106 -5.94 19.60 -4.40
C ASP A 106 -4.98 19.14 -3.28
N GLN A 107 -5.16 17.92 -2.80
CA GLN A 107 -4.25 17.31 -1.82
C GLN A 107 -2.92 16.88 -2.44
N CYS A 108 -2.90 16.51 -3.74
CA CYS A 108 -1.76 15.85 -4.37
C CYS A 108 -0.46 16.67 -4.27
N ALA A 109 -0.53 17.97 -4.57
CA ALA A 109 0.65 18.85 -4.57
C ALA A 109 1.25 19.01 -3.16
N ALA A 110 0.42 19.21 -2.14
CA ALA A 110 0.86 19.35 -0.76
C ALA A 110 1.43 18.03 -0.21
N VAL A 111 0.75 16.90 -0.44
CA VAL A 111 1.19 15.57 -0.02
C VAL A 111 2.54 15.20 -0.65
N ALA A 112 2.74 15.51 -1.92
CA ALA A 112 3.97 15.21 -2.65
C ALA A 112 5.23 15.88 -2.06
N GLN A 113 5.10 16.94 -1.28
CA GLN A 113 6.23 17.58 -0.60
C GLN A 113 6.73 16.73 0.60
N ALA A 114 5.86 15.92 1.20
CA ALA A 114 6.16 15.20 2.43
C ALA A 114 6.32 13.67 2.22
N VAL A 115 5.87 13.12 1.07
CA VAL A 115 5.91 11.67 0.81
C VAL A 115 6.58 11.34 -0.51
N ASP A 116 6.89 10.08 -0.72
CA ASP A 116 7.54 9.54 -1.92
C ASP A 116 6.54 8.82 -2.84
N VAL A 117 5.45 8.33 -2.27
CA VAL A 117 4.41 7.61 -3.00
C VAL A 117 3.03 8.16 -2.63
N LEU A 118 2.28 8.61 -3.63
CA LEU A 118 0.86 8.94 -3.50
C LEU A 118 0.03 7.70 -3.81
N GLN A 119 -0.83 7.28 -2.89
CA GLN A 119 -1.73 6.16 -3.11
C GLN A 119 -3.12 6.62 -3.50
N ILE A 120 -3.65 6.04 -4.58
CA ILE A 120 -5.04 6.22 -5.00
C ILE A 120 -5.87 5.07 -4.41
N PRO A 121 -6.85 5.35 -3.54
CA PRO A 121 -7.75 4.34 -2.98
C PRO A 121 -8.53 3.58 -4.06
N ALA A 122 -8.91 2.34 -3.76
CA ALA A 122 -9.57 1.45 -4.71
C ALA A 122 -10.87 2.04 -5.30
N PHE A 123 -11.69 2.70 -4.48
CA PHE A 123 -12.93 3.33 -4.98
C PHE A 123 -12.69 4.48 -5.95
N LEU A 124 -11.51 5.11 -5.90
CA LEU A 124 -11.13 6.26 -6.72
C LEU A 124 -10.23 5.86 -7.90
N SER A 125 -9.97 4.58 -8.11
CA SER A 125 -9.03 4.07 -9.11
C SER A 125 -9.35 4.47 -10.56
N ARG A 126 -10.59 4.85 -10.86
CA ARG A 126 -11.01 5.32 -12.19
C ARG A 126 -11.10 6.84 -12.35
N GLN A 127 -10.94 7.62 -11.29
CA GLN A 127 -11.08 9.08 -11.30
C GLN A 127 -9.92 9.72 -12.08
N THR A 128 -10.17 10.07 -13.34
CA THR A 128 -9.14 10.55 -14.27
C THR A 128 -8.42 11.77 -13.73
N ASP A 129 -9.16 12.76 -13.24
CA ASP A 129 -8.58 14.02 -12.78
C ASP A 129 -7.69 13.82 -11.54
N LEU A 130 -8.05 12.90 -10.64
CA LEU A 130 -7.22 12.57 -9.47
C LEU A 130 -5.93 11.84 -9.89
N LEU A 131 -6.03 10.87 -10.81
CA LEU A 131 -4.88 10.15 -11.34
C LEU A 131 -3.89 11.10 -12.05
N VAL A 132 -4.40 12.02 -12.85
CA VAL A 132 -3.61 13.03 -13.56
C VAL A 132 -2.97 14.02 -12.59
N ALA A 133 -3.71 14.49 -11.58
CA ALA A 133 -3.16 15.37 -10.55
C ALA A 133 -2.04 14.70 -9.75
N ALA A 134 -2.22 13.44 -9.37
CA ALA A 134 -1.16 12.66 -8.72
C ALA A 134 0.05 12.46 -9.64
N ALA A 135 -0.17 12.14 -10.91
CA ALA A 135 0.91 11.98 -11.89
C ALA A 135 1.75 13.26 -12.06
N HIS A 136 1.12 14.42 -12.13
CA HIS A 136 1.79 15.71 -12.30
C HIS A 136 2.70 16.09 -11.12
N THR A 137 2.58 15.43 -9.98
CA THR A 137 3.52 15.65 -8.86
C THR A 137 4.93 15.11 -9.14
N GLY A 138 5.09 14.23 -10.13
CA GLY A 138 6.35 13.53 -10.43
C GLY A 138 6.71 12.44 -9.42
N LYS A 139 5.97 12.29 -8.33
CA LYS A 139 6.16 11.21 -7.35
C LYS A 139 5.61 9.89 -7.87
N CYS A 140 6.04 8.78 -7.26
CA CYS A 140 5.46 7.49 -7.56
C CYS A 140 3.95 7.47 -7.22
N VAL A 141 3.14 6.89 -8.12
CA VAL A 141 1.70 6.74 -7.91
C VAL A 141 1.35 5.27 -7.76
N ASN A 142 0.90 4.86 -6.57
CA ASN A 142 0.37 3.53 -6.34
C ASN A 142 -1.15 3.53 -6.48
N VAL A 143 -1.70 2.75 -7.40
CA VAL A 143 -3.16 2.68 -7.59
C VAL A 143 -3.68 1.34 -7.11
N LYS A 144 -4.53 1.36 -6.09
CA LYS A 144 -5.28 0.17 -5.67
C LYS A 144 -6.37 -0.15 -6.68
N LYS A 145 -6.34 -1.38 -7.21
CA LYS A 145 -7.38 -1.85 -8.12
C LYS A 145 -8.74 -1.84 -7.43
N GLY A 146 -9.72 -1.19 -8.03
CA GLY A 146 -11.10 -1.21 -7.53
C GLY A 146 -11.64 -2.64 -7.43
N GLN A 147 -12.45 -2.91 -6.39
CA GLN A 147 -13.08 -4.21 -6.18
C GLN A 147 -14.03 -4.61 -7.32
N PHE A 148 -14.40 -3.64 -8.13
CA PHE A 148 -15.29 -3.76 -9.30
C PHE A 148 -14.53 -3.84 -10.63
N LEU A 149 -13.19 -3.77 -10.62
CA LEU A 149 -12.36 -3.80 -11.83
C LEU A 149 -11.80 -5.19 -12.08
N SER A 150 -11.76 -5.55 -13.36
CA SER A 150 -10.94 -6.67 -13.82
C SER A 150 -9.45 -6.29 -13.83
N PRO A 151 -8.52 -7.26 -13.80
CA PRO A 151 -7.10 -6.95 -13.90
C PRO A 151 -6.72 -6.28 -15.22
N TRP A 152 -7.42 -6.56 -16.32
CA TRP A 152 -7.19 -5.96 -17.64
C TRP A 152 -7.50 -4.47 -17.68
N ASP A 153 -8.45 -3.99 -16.86
CA ASP A 153 -8.80 -2.57 -16.77
C ASP A 153 -7.65 -1.72 -16.23
N MET A 154 -6.72 -2.33 -15.48
CA MET A 154 -5.57 -1.63 -14.93
C MET A 154 -4.61 -1.11 -16.00
N LYS A 155 -4.62 -1.69 -17.21
CA LYS A 155 -3.91 -1.12 -18.35
C LYS A 155 -4.34 0.32 -18.65
N ASN A 156 -5.65 0.60 -18.58
CA ASN A 156 -6.17 1.94 -18.81
C ASN A 156 -5.83 2.90 -17.65
N VAL A 157 -5.80 2.39 -16.42
CA VAL A 157 -5.39 3.18 -15.25
C VAL A 157 -3.92 3.60 -15.39
N ILE A 158 -3.03 2.65 -15.71
CA ILE A 158 -1.61 2.93 -15.99
C ILE A 158 -1.48 3.96 -17.12
N ALA A 159 -2.23 3.78 -18.21
CA ALA A 159 -2.16 4.67 -19.37
C ALA A 159 -2.55 6.13 -19.05
N LYS A 160 -3.46 6.37 -18.10
CA LYS A 160 -3.81 7.73 -17.66
C LYS A 160 -2.63 8.42 -16.97
N ILE A 161 -1.89 7.69 -16.13
CA ILE A 161 -0.75 8.23 -15.39
C ILE A 161 0.44 8.43 -16.31
N THR A 162 0.76 7.42 -17.14
CA THR A 162 1.88 7.53 -18.10
C THR A 162 1.59 8.52 -19.23
N GLY A 163 0.33 8.67 -19.62
CA GLY A 163 -0.13 9.69 -20.56
C GLY A 163 0.02 11.12 -20.01
N ALA A 164 -0.08 11.29 -18.69
CA ALA A 164 0.19 12.55 -17.99
C ALA A 164 1.69 12.81 -17.76
N GLY A 165 2.59 11.96 -18.27
CA GLY A 165 4.04 12.18 -18.23
C GLY A 165 4.77 11.52 -17.05
N ASN A 166 4.12 10.64 -16.28
CA ASN A 166 4.75 9.98 -15.14
C ASN A 166 4.85 8.46 -15.36
N ALA A 167 6.07 7.93 -15.45
CA ALA A 167 6.32 6.50 -15.61
C ALA A 167 6.43 5.73 -14.28
N ASN A 168 6.49 6.40 -13.13
CA ASN A 168 6.61 5.78 -11.81
C ASN A 168 5.23 5.37 -11.28
N VAL A 169 4.74 4.22 -11.71
CA VAL A 169 3.42 3.68 -11.37
C VAL A 169 3.57 2.32 -10.72
N LEU A 170 2.87 2.10 -9.62
CA LEU A 170 2.63 0.79 -9.01
C LEU A 170 1.14 0.47 -9.12
N VAL A 171 0.81 -0.80 -9.29
CA VAL A 171 -0.58 -1.29 -9.31
C VAL A 171 -0.80 -2.32 -8.23
N THR A 172 -1.84 -2.14 -7.43
CA THR A 172 -2.10 -2.97 -6.24
C THR A 172 -3.36 -3.81 -6.41
N GLU A 173 -3.21 -5.14 -6.34
CA GLU A 173 -4.33 -6.08 -6.17
C GLU A 173 -4.78 -6.09 -4.71
N ARG A 174 -6.10 -6.10 -4.47
CA ARG A 174 -6.68 -6.12 -3.12
C ARG A 174 -8.01 -6.89 -3.02
N GLY A 175 -8.28 -7.74 -3.99
CA GLY A 175 -9.52 -8.51 -4.11
C GLY A 175 -10.60 -7.81 -4.91
N VAL A 176 -11.51 -8.61 -5.40
CA VAL A 176 -12.74 -8.21 -6.10
C VAL A 176 -13.97 -8.62 -5.30
N SER A 177 -15.05 -7.87 -5.42
CA SER A 177 -16.32 -8.21 -4.78
C SER A 177 -16.87 -9.52 -5.35
N PHE A 178 -17.24 -10.43 -4.48
CA PHE A 178 -17.85 -11.71 -4.82
C PHE A 178 -19.12 -11.90 -3.98
N GLY A 179 -20.25 -11.50 -4.53
CA GLY A 179 -21.49 -11.39 -3.77
C GLY A 179 -21.46 -10.22 -2.77
N TYR A 180 -22.15 -10.36 -1.65
CA TYR A 180 -22.22 -9.35 -0.61
C TYR A 180 -21.13 -9.56 0.46
N ASN A 181 -20.50 -8.48 0.89
CA ASN A 181 -19.55 -8.44 2.02
C ASN A 181 -18.37 -9.43 1.91
N THR A 182 -18.07 -9.93 0.72
CA THR A 182 -17.00 -10.92 0.47
C THR A 182 -16.09 -10.45 -0.63
N LEU A 183 -14.79 -10.66 -0.44
CA LEU A 183 -13.75 -10.42 -1.45
C LEU A 183 -13.07 -11.73 -1.81
N VAL A 184 -12.69 -11.85 -3.09
CA VAL A 184 -11.86 -12.95 -3.60
C VAL A 184 -10.65 -12.36 -4.30
N SER A 185 -9.47 -12.91 -4.01
CA SER A 185 -8.23 -12.57 -4.70
C SER A 185 -7.92 -13.65 -5.73
N ASP A 186 -8.01 -13.30 -7.00
CA ASP A 186 -7.57 -14.18 -8.09
C ASP A 186 -6.07 -13.99 -8.31
N MET A 187 -5.27 -14.98 -7.94
CA MET A 187 -3.81 -14.91 -8.09
C MET A 187 -3.36 -14.77 -9.54
N ARG A 188 -4.19 -15.15 -10.53
CA ARG A 188 -3.92 -14.91 -11.95
C ARG A 188 -3.92 -13.43 -12.31
N SER A 189 -4.58 -12.59 -11.52
CA SER A 189 -4.57 -11.13 -11.72
C SER A 189 -3.17 -10.54 -11.64
N LEU A 190 -2.28 -11.14 -10.85
CA LEU A 190 -0.94 -10.63 -10.59
C LEU A 190 -0.05 -10.68 -11.85
N PRO A 191 0.15 -11.83 -12.51
CA PRO A 191 0.90 -11.87 -13.77
C PRO A 191 0.19 -11.12 -14.92
N ILE A 192 -1.14 -11.04 -14.93
CA ILE A 192 -1.88 -10.23 -15.91
C ILE A 192 -1.50 -8.76 -15.76
N MET A 193 -1.56 -8.20 -14.57
CA MET A 193 -1.19 -6.79 -14.33
C MET A 193 0.31 -6.54 -14.56
N ALA A 194 1.18 -7.49 -14.19
CA ALA A 194 2.62 -7.39 -14.44
C ALA A 194 2.95 -7.30 -15.94
N SER A 195 2.16 -7.95 -16.80
CA SER A 195 2.34 -7.90 -18.27
C SER A 195 2.15 -6.49 -18.87
N PHE A 196 1.56 -5.56 -18.12
CA PHE A 196 1.43 -4.16 -18.55
C PHE A 196 2.67 -3.32 -18.24
N GLY A 197 3.70 -3.91 -17.63
CA GLY A 197 5.03 -3.33 -17.42
C GLY A 197 5.23 -2.60 -16.10
N ALA A 198 4.17 -2.32 -15.34
CA ALA A 198 4.29 -1.73 -14.01
C ALA A 198 4.57 -2.79 -12.93
N PRO A 199 5.31 -2.46 -11.86
CA PRO A 199 5.45 -3.35 -10.71
C PRO A 199 4.11 -3.60 -10.03
N VAL A 200 3.88 -4.85 -9.61
CA VAL A 200 2.63 -5.28 -8.98
C VAL A 200 2.81 -5.41 -7.47
N VAL A 201 1.91 -4.79 -6.74
CA VAL A 201 1.79 -4.88 -5.29
C VAL A 201 0.60 -5.76 -4.94
N PHE A 202 0.74 -6.61 -3.95
CA PHE A 202 -0.39 -7.36 -3.38
C PHE A 202 -0.73 -6.82 -1.98
N ASP A 203 -1.94 -6.34 -1.79
CA ASP A 203 -2.45 -5.91 -0.50
C ASP A 203 -3.03 -7.10 0.26
N ALA A 204 -2.23 -7.67 1.15
CA ALA A 204 -2.60 -8.87 1.89
C ALA A 204 -3.66 -8.59 2.97
N THR A 205 -3.69 -7.38 3.52
CA THR A 205 -4.60 -7.03 4.63
C THR A 205 -5.99 -6.61 4.16
N HIS A 206 -6.09 -5.84 3.07
CA HIS A 206 -7.42 -5.50 2.53
C HIS A 206 -8.03 -6.62 1.69
N SER A 207 -7.26 -7.59 1.24
CA SER A 207 -7.79 -8.79 0.54
C SER A 207 -8.63 -9.69 1.43
N VAL A 208 -8.45 -9.62 2.76
CA VAL A 208 -9.22 -10.40 3.75
C VAL A 208 -10.33 -9.58 4.42
N GLN A 209 -10.56 -8.36 3.96
CA GLN A 209 -11.60 -7.48 4.48
C GLN A 209 -13.00 -8.01 4.11
N GLN A 210 -13.94 -7.81 5.00
CA GLN A 210 -15.38 -8.04 4.77
C GLN A 210 -16.09 -6.67 4.77
N PRO A 211 -16.19 -6.01 3.62
CA PRO A 211 -16.74 -4.66 3.52
C PRO A 211 -18.17 -4.61 4.08
N GLY A 212 -18.41 -3.71 5.06
CA GLY A 212 -19.73 -3.60 5.71
C GLY A 212 -20.16 -4.81 6.53
N GLY A 213 -19.30 -5.81 6.75
CA GLY A 213 -19.65 -7.07 7.42
C GLY A 213 -20.04 -6.95 8.89
N GLN A 214 -19.83 -5.78 9.52
CA GLN A 214 -20.22 -5.48 10.89
C GLN A 214 -21.23 -4.30 10.98
N GLY A 215 -21.95 -4.03 9.90
CA GLY A 215 -22.96 -2.97 9.83
C GLY A 215 -22.34 -1.58 9.64
N ASP A 216 -21.91 -0.94 10.70
CA ASP A 216 -21.30 0.41 10.70
C ASP A 216 -19.81 0.43 10.42
N LYS A 217 -19.16 -0.73 10.32
CA LYS A 217 -17.73 -0.89 10.02
C LYS A 217 -17.45 -2.18 9.25
N SER A 218 -16.28 -2.23 8.62
CA SER A 218 -15.81 -3.42 7.94
C SER A 218 -15.34 -4.47 8.93
N GLY A 219 -15.71 -5.73 8.67
CA GLY A 219 -15.12 -6.91 9.28
C GLY A 219 -13.89 -7.39 8.51
N GLY A 220 -13.35 -8.53 8.90
CA GLY A 220 -12.24 -9.19 8.22
C GLY A 220 -11.69 -10.36 9.01
N ASP A 221 -10.77 -11.09 8.40
CA ASP A 221 -10.11 -12.25 9.01
C ASP A 221 -8.60 -12.20 8.80
N ARG A 222 -7.88 -11.60 9.77
CA ARG A 222 -6.41 -11.50 9.73
C ARG A 222 -5.70 -12.86 9.67
N THR A 223 -6.37 -13.95 10.06
CA THR A 223 -5.77 -15.29 10.02
C THR A 223 -5.51 -15.75 8.59
N MET A 224 -6.20 -15.18 7.61
CA MET A 224 -6.02 -15.46 6.19
C MET A 224 -4.89 -14.65 5.54
N VAL A 225 -4.41 -13.58 6.17
CA VAL A 225 -3.33 -12.73 5.63
C VAL A 225 -2.07 -13.53 5.27
N PRO A 226 -1.52 -14.41 6.13
CA PRO A 226 -0.31 -15.16 5.80
C PRO A 226 -0.50 -16.10 4.59
N TYR A 227 -1.70 -16.66 4.42
CA TYR A 227 -1.98 -17.56 3.28
C TYR A 227 -1.97 -16.80 1.96
N LEU A 228 -2.68 -15.67 1.90
CA LEU A 228 -2.75 -14.87 0.68
C LEU A 228 -1.43 -14.17 0.37
N ALA A 229 -0.71 -13.68 1.38
CA ALA A 229 0.60 -13.07 1.20
C ALA A 229 1.60 -14.06 0.59
N ARG A 230 1.70 -15.28 1.12
CA ARG A 230 2.57 -16.34 0.58
C ARG A 230 2.19 -16.71 -0.85
N ALA A 231 0.90 -16.86 -1.13
CA ALA A 231 0.42 -17.17 -2.47
C ALA A 231 0.78 -16.08 -3.48
N ALA A 232 0.65 -14.81 -3.09
CA ALA A 232 1.01 -13.68 -3.95
C ALA A 232 2.52 -13.59 -4.20
N VAL A 233 3.36 -13.81 -3.18
CA VAL A 233 4.81 -13.85 -3.35
C VAL A 233 5.22 -15.03 -4.24
N ALA A 234 4.58 -16.20 -4.07
CA ALA A 234 4.79 -17.34 -4.96
C ALA A 234 4.37 -17.07 -6.42
N ALA A 235 3.44 -16.15 -6.64
CA ALA A 235 3.08 -15.67 -7.98
C ALA A 235 4.04 -14.59 -8.54
N GLY A 236 5.06 -14.15 -7.79
CA GLY A 236 6.13 -13.26 -8.25
C GLY A 236 5.82 -11.77 -8.18
N VAL A 237 5.06 -11.31 -7.17
CA VAL A 237 4.81 -9.87 -6.98
C VAL A 237 6.06 -9.09 -6.62
N ALA A 238 6.10 -7.82 -7.01
CA ALA A 238 7.18 -6.90 -6.67
C ALA A 238 7.18 -6.52 -5.18
N CYS A 239 5.98 -6.41 -4.59
CA CYS A 239 5.81 -5.87 -3.26
C CYS A 239 4.58 -6.47 -2.57
N VAL A 240 4.64 -6.64 -1.26
CA VAL A 240 3.49 -6.95 -0.42
C VAL A 240 3.17 -5.73 0.46
N PHE A 241 1.91 -5.32 0.40
CA PHE A 241 1.35 -4.30 1.28
C PHE A 241 0.67 -4.97 2.47
N MET A 242 1.01 -4.51 3.69
CA MET A 242 0.41 -5.02 4.93
C MET A 242 0.16 -3.87 5.91
N GLU A 243 -1.05 -3.73 6.39
CA GLU A 243 -1.30 -2.90 7.56
C GLU A 243 -0.87 -3.66 8.80
N VAL A 244 -0.03 -3.01 9.62
CA VAL A 244 0.60 -3.60 10.82
C VAL A 244 0.36 -2.67 12.00
N HIS A 245 -0.01 -3.24 13.14
CA HIS A 245 -0.25 -2.47 14.36
C HIS A 245 0.20 -3.25 15.60
N GLN A 246 0.68 -2.56 16.64
CA GLN A 246 1.10 -3.22 17.89
C GLN A 246 -0.08 -3.86 18.62
N ASP A 247 -1.26 -3.24 18.55
CA ASP A 247 -2.51 -3.72 19.15
C ASP A 247 -3.70 -3.49 18.19
N PRO A 248 -3.86 -4.33 17.15
CA PRO A 248 -4.91 -4.14 16.15
C PRO A 248 -6.33 -4.20 16.72
N ASP A 249 -6.52 -4.88 17.85
CA ASP A 249 -7.84 -5.09 18.42
C ASP A 249 -8.43 -3.80 19.02
N HIS A 250 -7.56 -2.82 19.35
CA HIS A 250 -7.93 -1.48 19.83
C HIS A 250 -7.62 -0.36 18.83
N ALA A 251 -7.21 -0.70 17.60
CA ALA A 251 -6.91 0.28 16.57
C ALA A 251 -8.17 1.02 16.10
N PRO A 252 -8.06 2.31 15.71
CA PRO A 252 -9.21 3.12 15.29
C PRO A 252 -9.79 2.69 13.95
N SER A 253 -9.11 1.86 13.15
CA SER A 253 -9.52 1.41 11.83
C SER A 253 -8.97 0.04 11.50
N ASP A 254 -9.76 -0.76 10.75
CA ASP A 254 -9.39 -2.03 10.11
C ASP A 254 -8.73 -3.08 11.03
N GLY A 255 -8.94 -2.95 12.33
CA GLY A 255 -8.39 -3.86 13.35
C GLY A 255 -8.47 -5.35 12.98
N PRO A 256 -9.64 -5.88 12.54
CA PRO A 256 -9.78 -7.29 12.18
C PRO A 256 -8.87 -7.78 11.06
N ASN A 257 -8.32 -6.89 10.23
CA ASN A 257 -7.50 -7.23 9.07
C ASN A 257 -6.00 -7.08 9.34
N MET A 258 -5.61 -6.19 10.27
CA MET A 258 -4.21 -5.82 10.46
C MET A 258 -3.39 -6.96 11.07
N VAL A 259 -2.16 -7.09 10.60
CA VAL A 259 -1.14 -7.98 11.17
C VAL A 259 -0.69 -7.42 12.53
N LYS A 260 -0.57 -8.27 13.54
CA LYS A 260 0.04 -7.86 14.82
C LYS A 260 1.54 -7.64 14.63
N LEU A 261 2.07 -6.53 15.12
CA LEU A 261 3.50 -6.20 14.99
C LEU A 261 4.41 -7.34 15.47
N LYS A 262 4.03 -8.04 16.54
CA LYS A 262 4.79 -9.18 17.06
C LYS A 262 4.88 -10.37 16.10
N ASP A 263 3.90 -10.53 15.20
CA ASP A 263 3.81 -11.66 14.26
C ASP A 263 4.43 -11.29 12.90
N PHE A 264 4.65 -9.99 12.65
CA PHE A 264 5.17 -9.47 11.38
C PHE A 264 6.57 -10.03 11.02
N PRO A 265 7.57 -10.13 11.92
CA PRO A 265 8.90 -10.62 11.56
C PRO A 265 8.88 -12.09 11.06
N ALA A 266 8.13 -12.96 11.72
CA ALA A 266 8.03 -14.36 11.32
C ALA A 266 7.31 -14.55 9.97
N LEU A 267 6.30 -13.73 9.68
CA LEU A 267 5.67 -13.72 8.37
C LEU A 267 6.64 -13.20 7.30
N LEU A 268 7.34 -12.11 7.58
CA LEU A 268 8.31 -11.52 6.65
C LEU A 268 9.40 -12.51 6.24
N GLU A 269 9.95 -13.27 7.19
CA GLU A 269 10.95 -14.30 6.93
C GLU A 269 10.45 -15.33 5.92
N GLN A 270 9.24 -15.87 6.10
CA GLN A 270 8.62 -16.80 5.16
C GLN A 270 8.46 -16.19 3.75
N LEU A 271 8.05 -14.92 3.67
CA LEU A 271 7.86 -14.24 2.38
C LEU A 271 9.19 -14.06 1.64
N VAL A 272 10.26 -13.71 2.34
CA VAL A 272 11.61 -13.57 1.77
C VAL A 272 12.15 -14.91 1.25
N GLU A 273 11.94 -15.99 1.99
CA GLU A 273 12.34 -17.34 1.55
C GLU A 273 11.63 -17.77 0.26
N ILE A 274 10.31 -17.52 0.18
CA ILE A 274 9.53 -17.82 -1.04
C ILE A 274 10.00 -16.95 -2.20
N ASP A 275 10.19 -15.64 -1.98
CA ASP A 275 10.66 -14.71 -3.00
C ASP A 275 12.00 -15.13 -3.59
N ALA A 276 12.93 -15.56 -2.74
CA ALA A 276 14.25 -16.06 -3.15
C ALA A 276 14.17 -17.34 -4.00
N ILE A 277 13.13 -18.13 -3.89
CA ILE A 277 12.88 -19.30 -4.74
C ILE A 277 12.31 -18.89 -6.09
N VAL A 278 11.37 -17.97 -6.08
CA VAL A 278 10.58 -17.57 -7.28
C VAL A 278 11.38 -16.69 -8.21
N LYS A 279 12.24 -15.81 -7.68
CA LYS A 279 13.04 -14.83 -8.44
C LYS A 279 14.51 -15.23 -8.64
N ARG A 280 14.76 -16.52 -8.76
CA ARG A 280 16.09 -17.09 -9.08
C ARG A 280 16.47 -16.88 -10.53
#